data_6415bb078e98cd6f03816251f6037646
#
_entry.id   6415bb078e98cd6f03816251f6037646
#
_cell.length_a   1.000
_cell.length_b   1.000
_cell.length_c   1.000
_cell.angle_alpha   90.00
_cell.angle_beta   90.00
_cell.angle_gamma   90.00
#
_symmetry.space_group_name_H-M   'P 1'
#
loop_
_entity.id
_entity.type
_entity.pdbx_description
1 polymer ?
#
loop_
_entity_poly.entity_id
_entity_poly.type
_entity_poly.pdbx_seq_one_letter_code
_entity_poly.pdbx_strand_id
1 'polypeptide(L)'
;MITVRGLRVRLGGAAVVDGVDLDVADGEWVTVIGPNGAGKSTVLRAVGGLLPYTGTIALGGAPLESLSRRDRARTVATVPQHPVVPPAMLVYDYVLLGRTPYIRALGRESASDLAVVGEVLGALDLEGFAERRLDTLSGGERQRAFLARALAQGARTLLLDEPTSALDIGHQQEVLELVDRLRRERGLTVLATMHDLSTAGEYADRLVLLAGGRVVAHGTAREVLTEDLLAEHYRVRVKVVDGEQGPLVVPVRR
;
A
#
# COMPACT_ATOMS: atom_id res chain seq x y z
N MET A 1 -4.17 3.38 -13.30
CA MET A 1 -4.27 1.95 -13.69
C MET A 1 -2.93 1.25 -13.50
N ILE A 2 -2.94 0.06 -12.89
CA ILE A 2 -1.79 -0.86 -12.81
C ILE A 2 -2.13 -2.09 -13.64
N THR A 3 -1.21 -2.56 -14.48
CA THR A 3 -1.35 -3.82 -15.22
C THR A 3 -0.11 -4.66 -15.01
N VAL A 4 -0.28 -5.90 -14.56
CA VAL A 4 0.79 -6.86 -14.32
C VAL A 4 0.49 -8.13 -15.09
N ARG A 5 1.46 -8.68 -15.84
CA ARG A 5 1.31 -9.92 -16.61
C ARG A 5 2.52 -10.83 -16.41
N GLY A 6 2.23 -12.05 -16.03
CA GLY A 6 3.23 -13.12 -15.87
C GLY A 6 4.36 -12.76 -14.91
N LEU A 7 4.08 -11.95 -13.88
CA LEU A 7 5.10 -11.46 -12.95
C LEU A 7 5.77 -12.62 -12.23
N ARG A 8 7.10 -12.67 -12.32
CA ARG A 8 7.93 -13.59 -11.54
C ARG A 8 9.04 -12.83 -10.82
N VAL A 9 9.24 -13.18 -9.56
CA VAL A 9 10.32 -12.62 -8.72
C VAL A 9 11.05 -13.73 -8.01
N ARG A 10 12.38 -13.69 -8.06
CA ARG A 10 13.25 -14.62 -7.33
C ARG A 10 14.05 -13.85 -6.28
N LEU A 11 14.08 -14.35 -5.07
CA LEU A 11 14.87 -13.81 -3.97
C LEU A 11 15.75 -14.91 -3.39
N GLY A 12 17.06 -14.66 -3.30
CA GLY A 12 18.02 -15.66 -2.82
C GLY A 12 17.99 -16.99 -3.60
N GLY A 13 17.67 -16.94 -4.91
CA GLY A 13 17.53 -18.12 -5.75
C GLY A 13 16.16 -18.80 -5.72
N ALA A 14 15.32 -18.54 -4.70
CA ALA A 14 13.97 -19.12 -4.60
C ALA A 14 12.94 -18.28 -5.39
N ALA A 15 11.99 -18.95 -6.06
CA ALA A 15 10.86 -18.29 -6.67
C ALA A 15 9.86 -17.90 -5.56
N VAL A 16 9.65 -16.58 -5.37
CA VAL A 16 8.72 -16.04 -4.36
C VAL A 16 7.40 -15.63 -5.00
N VAL A 17 7.46 -15.16 -6.24
CA VAL A 17 6.28 -14.86 -7.09
C VAL A 17 6.47 -15.60 -8.40
N ASP A 18 5.43 -16.30 -8.86
CA ASP A 18 5.50 -17.18 -10.03
C ASP A 18 4.26 -17.04 -10.92
N GLY A 19 4.34 -16.13 -11.89
CA GLY A 19 3.30 -15.97 -12.92
C GLY A 19 2.06 -15.24 -12.43
N VAL A 20 2.21 -14.17 -11.63
CA VAL A 20 1.10 -13.35 -11.16
C VAL A 20 0.61 -12.40 -12.25
N ASP A 21 -0.70 -12.46 -12.51
CA ASP A 21 -1.45 -11.49 -13.30
C ASP A 21 -2.33 -10.68 -12.38
N LEU A 22 -2.34 -9.35 -12.53
CA LEU A 22 -3.08 -8.42 -11.70
C LEU A 22 -3.40 -7.15 -12.48
N ASP A 23 -4.64 -6.70 -12.39
CA ASP A 23 -5.07 -5.38 -12.87
C ASP A 23 -5.66 -4.57 -11.71
N VAL A 24 -5.37 -3.27 -11.69
CA VAL A 24 -6.01 -2.30 -10.79
C VAL A 24 -6.47 -1.12 -11.65
N ALA A 25 -7.77 -0.87 -11.67
CA ALA A 25 -8.33 0.24 -12.44
C ALA A 25 -7.98 1.60 -11.80
N ASP A 26 -8.13 2.69 -12.56
CA ASP A 26 -7.95 4.02 -11.99
C ASP A 26 -9.01 4.28 -10.91
N GLY A 27 -8.57 4.78 -9.74
CA GLY A 27 -9.43 5.03 -8.60
C GLY A 27 -9.85 3.79 -7.81
N GLU A 28 -9.49 2.58 -8.25
CA GLU A 28 -9.79 1.33 -7.55
C GLU A 28 -8.86 1.11 -6.35
N TRP A 29 -9.41 0.52 -5.29
CA TRP A 29 -8.64 -0.03 -4.18
C TRP A 29 -8.64 -1.56 -4.26
N VAL A 30 -7.50 -2.14 -4.60
CA VAL A 30 -7.28 -3.59 -4.58
C VAL A 30 -6.39 -3.97 -3.40
N THR A 31 -6.81 -4.98 -2.64
CA THR A 31 -5.98 -5.52 -1.55
C THR A 31 -5.54 -6.94 -1.84
N VAL A 32 -4.23 -7.16 -1.79
CA VAL A 32 -3.61 -8.49 -1.87
C VAL A 32 -3.57 -9.09 -0.48
N ILE A 33 -4.30 -10.19 -0.30
CA ILE A 33 -4.33 -11.00 0.91
C ILE A 33 -3.62 -12.34 0.68
N GLY A 34 -3.33 -13.07 1.73
CA GLY A 34 -2.69 -14.39 1.64
C GLY A 34 -1.86 -14.70 2.89
N PRO A 35 -1.50 -15.97 3.12
CA PRO A 35 -0.70 -16.37 4.27
C PRO A 35 0.69 -15.70 4.28
N ASN A 36 1.36 -15.80 5.44
CA ASN A 36 2.74 -15.31 5.56
C ASN A 36 3.65 -16.06 4.58
N GLY A 37 4.53 -15.30 3.93
CA GLY A 37 5.42 -15.86 2.89
C GLY A 37 4.77 -16.09 1.52
N ALA A 38 3.50 -15.75 1.32
CA ALA A 38 2.82 -15.90 0.02
C ALA A 38 3.39 -15.01 -1.09
N GLY A 39 4.18 -13.97 -0.75
CA GLY A 39 4.79 -13.07 -1.73
C GLY A 39 4.11 -11.70 -1.86
N LYS A 40 3.16 -11.35 -0.97
CA LYS A 40 2.38 -10.09 -1.01
C LYS A 40 3.25 -8.84 -1.14
N SER A 41 4.15 -8.61 -0.16
CA SER A 41 5.07 -7.46 -0.17
C SER A 41 6.04 -7.50 -1.37
N THR A 42 6.36 -8.71 -1.85
CA THR A 42 7.21 -8.89 -3.03
C THR A 42 6.51 -8.39 -4.30
N VAL A 43 5.21 -8.69 -4.45
CA VAL A 43 4.38 -8.16 -5.56
C VAL A 43 4.34 -6.63 -5.50
N LEU A 44 4.03 -6.03 -4.33
CA LEU A 44 4.01 -4.58 -4.18
C LEU A 44 5.37 -3.94 -4.52
N ARG A 45 6.45 -4.52 -3.99
CA ARG A 45 7.81 -4.00 -4.24
C ARG A 45 8.22 -4.13 -5.70
N ALA A 46 7.78 -5.18 -6.40
CA ALA A 46 8.01 -5.31 -7.84
C ALA A 46 7.22 -4.26 -8.63
N VAL A 47 5.93 -4.04 -8.30
CA VAL A 47 5.09 -2.99 -8.92
C VAL A 47 5.68 -1.60 -8.67
N GLY A 48 6.25 -1.35 -7.49
CA GLY A 48 6.99 -0.12 -7.19
C GLY A 48 8.36 0.00 -7.89
N GLY A 49 8.79 -1.04 -8.64
CA GLY A 49 10.09 -1.10 -9.30
C GLY A 49 11.27 -1.13 -8.33
N LEU A 50 11.07 -1.72 -7.15
CA LEU A 50 12.08 -1.84 -6.09
C LEU A 50 12.79 -3.18 -6.11
N LEU A 51 12.33 -4.13 -6.93
CA LEU A 51 12.91 -5.47 -7.09
C LEU A 51 13.08 -5.80 -8.57
N PRO A 52 14.11 -6.59 -8.94
CA PRO A 52 14.18 -7.18 -10.26
C PRO A 52 13.07 -8.21 -10.44
N TYR A 53 12.50 -8.26 -11.64
CA TYR A 53 11.40 -9.16 -11.99
C TYR A 53 11.50 -9.60 -13.44
N THR A 54 10.71 -10.61 -13.82
CA THR A 54 10.37 -10.94 -15.21
C THR A 54 8.86 -10.90 -15.39
N GLY A 55 8.39 -10.85 -16.63
CA GLY A 55 7.01 -10.52 -16.96
C GLY A 55 6.90 -9.03 -17.34
N THR A 56 5.69 -8.47 -17.33
CA THR A 56 5.48 -7.05 -17.65
C THR A 56 4.69 -6.35 -16.55
N ILE A 57 5.09 -5.12 -16.25
CA ILE A 57 4.36 -4.21 -15.36
C ILE A 57 4.17 -2.89 -16.11
N ALA A 58 2.95 -2.38 -16.13
CA ALA A 58 2.64 -1.06 -16.67
C ALA A 58 1.91 -0.20 -15.62
N LEU A 59 2.29 1.07 -15.53
CA LEU A 59 1.68 2.08 -14.65
C LEU A 59 1.13 3.22 -15.52
N GLY A 60 -0.17 3.48 -15.41
CA GLY A 60 -0.83 4.50 -16.24
C GLY A 60 -0.70 4.21 -17.75
N GLY A 61 -0.59 2.95 -18.16
CA GLY A 61 -0.39 2.52 -19.54
C GLY A 61 1.06 2.51 -20.02
N ALA A 62 2.01 3.08 -19.27
CA ALA A 62 3.44 3.06 -19.63
C ALA A 62 4.16 1.84 -19.00
N PRO A 63 4.96 1.09 -19.77
CA PRO A 63 5.79 0.02 -19.21
C PRO A 63 6.74 0.55 -18.13
N LEU A 64 6.81 -0.15 -16.98
CA LEU A 64 7.59 0.30 -15.82
C LEU A 64 9.08 0.48 -16.13
N GLU A 65 9.65 -0.39 -16.97
CA GLU A 65 11.03 -0.33 -17.42
C GLU A 65 11.33 0.88 -18.35
N SER A 66 10.31 1.43 -19.00
CA SER A 66 10.47 2.64 -19.84
C SER A 66 10.50 3.93 -19.02
N LEU A 67 10.04 3.89 -17.76
CA LEU A 67 10.00 5.05 -16.89
C LEU A 67 11.37 5.33 -16.27
N SER A 68 11.84 6.57 -16.37
CA SER A 68 12.98 7.00 -15.56
C SER A 68 12.66 6.85 -14.06
N ARG A 69 13.69 6.78 -13.21
CA ARG A 69 13.49 6.75 -11.75
C ARG A 69 12.62 7.91 -11.25
N ARG A 70 12.78 9.07 -11.86
CA ARG A 70 12.05 10.29 -11.52
C ARG A 70 10.58 10.20 -11.96
N ASP A 71 10.30 9.74 -13.17
CA ASP A 71 8.93 9.62 -13.69
C ASP A 71 8.18 8.52 -12.94
N ARG A 72 8.84 7.40 -12.65
CA ARG A 72 8.28 6.36 -11.79
C ARG A 72 7.91 6.91 -10.41
N ALA A 73 8.80 7.67 -9.78
CA ALA A 73 8.50 8.29 -8.48
C ALA A 73 7.38 9.33 -8.55
N ARG A 74 7.06 9.91 -9.71
CA ARG A 74 5.89 10.78 -9.91
C ARG A 74 4.61 10.00 -10.21
N THR A 75 4.73 8.74 -10.58
CA THR A 75 3.59 7.88 -10.94
C THR A 75 3.13 7.03 -9.77
N VAL A 76 4.07 6.50 -8.96
CA VAL A 76 3.76 5.59 -7.85
C VAL A 76 4.49 6.00 -6.58
N ALA A 77 3.74 6.11 -5.49
CA ALA A 77 4.26 6.31 -4.13
C ALA A 77 4.08 5.03 -3.30
N THR A 78 5.02 4.76 -2.42
CA THR A 78 5.00 3.53 -1.60
C THR A 78 5.15 3.88 -0.12
N VAL A 79 4.27 3.29 0.70
CA VAL A 79 4.42 3.21 2.14
C VAL A 79 4.80 1.76 2.47
N PRO A 80 6.06 1.48 2.80
CA PRO A 80 6.49 0.13 3.16
C PRO A 80 6.04 -0.22 4.59
N GLN A 81 5.98 -1.50 4.91
CA GLN A 81 5.60 -2.01 6.23
C GLN A 81 6.50 -1.45 7.36
N HIS A 82 7.80 -1.37 7.10
CA HIS A 82 8.79 -0.83 8.02
C HIS A 82 9.59 0.29 7.37
N PRO A 83 9.08 1.54 7.37
CA PRO A 83 9.81 2.68 6.82
C PRO A 83 11.10 2.93 7.60
N VAL A 84 12.20 3.10 6.87
CA VAL A 84 13.46 3.53 7.49
C VAL A 84 13.39 5.03 7.73
N VAL A 85 13.50 5.43 8.97
CA VAL A 85 13.48 6.83 9.39
C VAL A 85 14.87 7.21 9.89
N PRO A 86 15.50 8.28 9.34
CA PRO A 86 16.74 8.81 9.86
C PRO A 86 16.56 9.28 11.32
N PRO A 87 17.56 9.07 12.19
CA PRO A 87 17.50 9.55 13.56
C PRO A 87 17.27 11.07 13.64
N ALA A 88 16.48 11.50 14.61
CA ALA A 88 16.17 12.91 14.88
C ALA A 88 15.51 13.70 13.72
N MET A 89 15.00 13.03 12.68
CA MET A 89 14.32 13.69 11.57
C MET A 89 12.99 14.30 12.01
N LEU A 90 12.74 15.55 11.64
CA LEU A 90 11.48 16.24 11.89
C LEU A 90 10.39 15.72 10.94
N VAL A 91 9.13 15.79 11.37
CA VAL A 91 7.96 15.41 10.55
C VAL A 91 7.95 16.21 9.25
N TYR A 92 8.15 17.54 9.34
CA TYR A 92 8.19 18.43 8.17
C TYR A 92 9.25 17.96 7.16
N ASP A 93 10.48 17.73 7.61
CA ASP A 93 11.59 17.31 6.73
C ASP A 93 11.32 15.96 6.09
N TYR A 94 10.72 15.03 6.85
CA TYR A 94 10.35 13.72 6.34
C TYR A 94 9.28 13.79 5.23
N VAL A 95 8.26 14.63 5.42
CA VAL A 95 7.22 14.83 4.42
C VAL A 95 7.79 15.52 3.17
N LEU A 96 8.70 16.48 3.37
CA LEU A 96 9.40 17.18 2.28
C LEU A 96 10.23 16.24 1.41
N LEU A 97 10.75 15.11 1.95
CA LEU A 97 11.39 14.07 1.13
C LEU A 97 10.46 13.54 0.01
N GLY A 98 9.15 13.60 0.19
CA GLY A 98 8.17 13.27 -0.85
C GLY A 98 8.32 14.14 -2.09
N ARG A 99 8.85 15.36 -1.96
CA ARG A 99 9.05 16.30 -3.08
C ARG A 99 10.33 16.05 -3.87
N THR A 100 11.20 15.14 -3.42
CA THR A 100 12.47 14.79 -4.09
C THR A 100 12.34 14.59 -5.62
N PRO A 101 11.28 13.96 -6.17
CA PRO A 101 11.13 13.81 -7.62
C PRO A 101 10.95 15.12 -8.39
N TYR A 102 10.68 16.24 -7.72
CA TYR A 102 10.45 17.56 -8.32
C TYR A 102 11.66 18.48 -8.17
N ILE A 103 12.50 18.25 -7.18
CA ILE A 103 13.69 19.03 -6.91
C ILE A 103 14.80 18.63 -7.89
N ARG A 104 15.48 19.60 -8.50
CA ARG A 104 16.62 19.34 -9.39
C ARG A 104 17.82 18.85 -8.56
N ALA A 105 18.69 18.05 -9.19
CA ALA A 105 19.96 17.68 -8.57
C ALA A 105 20.73 18.96 -8.18
N LEU A 106 21.14 19.05 -6.92
CA LEU A 106 21.79 20.25 -6.30
C LEU A 106 20.88 21.49 -6.25
N GLY A 107 19.58 21.35 -6.50
CA GLY A 107 18.58 22.42 -6.37
C GLY A 107 18.04 22.53 -4.95
N ARG A 108 17.26 23.59 -4.71
CA ARG A 108 16.48 23.79 -3.49
C ARG A 108 15.01 23.56 -3.78
N GLU A 109 14.25 23.38 -2.70
CA GLU A 109 12.80 23.30 -2.72
C GLU A 109 12.22 24.61 -3.27
N SER A 110 11.20 24.51 -4.08
CA SER A 110 10.44 25.64 -4.57
C SER A 110 9.30 26.03 -3.60
N ALA A 111 8.79 27.25 -3.71
CA ALA A 111 7.62 27.68 -2.95
C ALA A 111 6.42 26.73 -3.17
N SER A 112 6.27 26.17 -4.37
CA SER A 112 5.22 25.19 -4.66
C SER A 112 5.46 23.84 -3.94
N ASP A 113 6.70 23.41 -3.74
CA ASP A 113 6.99 22.20 -2.98
C ASP A 113 6.64 22.38 -1.51
N LEU A 114 6.98 23.55 -0.93
CA LEU A 114 6.65 23.89 0.45
C LEU A 114 5.13 24.01 0.65
N ALA A 115 4.41 24.59 -0.31
CA ALA A 115 2.94 24.67 -0.28
C ALA A 115 2.29 23.28 -0.27
N VAL A 116 2.76 22.34 -1.11
CA VAL A 116 2.28 20.94 -1.11
C VAL A 116 2.53 20.26 0.24
N VAL A 117 3.68 20.48 0.85
CA VAL A 117 3.97 19.92 2.18
C VAL A 117 3.00 20.46 3.22
N GLY A 118 2.74 21.78 3.24
CA GLY A 118 1.78 22.41 4.15
C GLY A 118 0.36 21.86 3.95
N GLU A 119 -0.11 21.77 2.69
CA GLU A 119 -1.42 21.17 2.37
C GLU A 119 -1.56 19.74 2.88
N VAL A 120 -0.54 18.91 2.67
CA VAL A 120 -0.55 17.51 3.08
C VAL A 120 -0.51 17.37 4.59
N LEU A 121 0.29 18.19 5.29
CA LEU A 121 0.32 18.20 6.76
C LEU A 121 -1.05 18.56 7.33
N GLY A 122 -1.74 19.57 6.77
CA GLY A 122 -3.10 19.94 7.16
C GLY A 122 -4.10 18.81 6.90
N ALA A 123 -4.07 18.20 5.72
CA ALA A 123 -4.99 17.12 5.34
C ALA A 123 -4.88 15.86 6.23
N LEU A 124 -3.74 15.68 6.93
CA LEU A 124 -3.47 14.54 7.82
C LEU A 124 -3.40 14.91 9.30
N ASP A 125 -3.83 16.11 9.68
CA ASP A 125 -3.79 16.61 11.06
C ASP A 125 -2.38 16.54 11.69
N LEU A 126 -1.37 16.92 10.91
CA LEU A 126 0.04 16.89 11.31
C LEU A 126 0.67 18.28 11.46
N GLU A 127 -0.07 19.38 11.28
CA GLU A 127 0.46 20.74 11.36
C GLU A 127 1.13 21.00 12.73
N GLY A 128 0.44 20.63 13.82
CA GLY A 128 0.96 20.77 15.18
C GLY A 128 2.15 19.87 15.51
N PHE A 129 2.49 18.93 14.61
CA PHE A 129 3.61 17.99 14.78
C PHE A 129 4.78 18.28 13.85
N ALA A 130 4.69 19.29 12.98
CA ALA A 130 5.68 19.57 11.92
C ALA A 130 7.11 19.66 12.43
N GLU A 131 7.32 20.31 13.58
CA GLU A 131 8.64 20.50 14.22
C GLU A 131 9.00 19.38 15.22
N ARG A 132 8.13 18.37 15.39
CA ARG A 132 8.42 17.24 16.25
C ARG A 132 9.25 16.20 15.52
N ARG A 133 10.06 15.47 16.28
CA ARG A 133 10.83 14.33 15.76
C ARG A 133 9.91 13.14 15.52
N LEU A 134 10.10 12.45 14.40
CA LEU A 134 9.32 11.25 14.05
C LEU A 134 9.40 10.13 15.09
N ASP A 135 10.56 9.99 15.75
CA ASP A 135 10.77 8.96 16.78
C ASP A 135 10.03 9.25 18.11
N THR A 136 9.49 10.47 18.27
CA THR A 136 8.69 10.86 19.44
C THR A 136 7.18 10.77 19.21
N LEU A 137 6.73 10.42 18.01
CA LEU A 137 5.34 10.30 17.66
C LEU A 137 4.74 8.97 18.16
N SER A 138 3.45 8.96 18.45
CA SER A 138 2.66 7.74 18.62
C SER A 138 2.65 6.89 17.32
N GLY A 139 2.22 5.63 17.40
CA GLY A 139 2.12 4.77 16.23
C GLY A 139 1.22 5.36 15.13
N GLY A 140 0.03 5.86 15.49
CA GLY A 140 -0.92 6.46 14.54
C GLY A 140 -0.40 7.77 13.93
N GLU A 141 0.15 8.68 14.74
CA GLU A 141 0.77 9.92 14.25
C GLU A 141 1.92 9.64 13.29
N ARG A 142 2.76 8.66 13.62
CA ARG A 142 3.88 8.24 12.77
C ARG A 142 3.39 7.63 11.47
N GLN A 143 2.34 6.82 11.49
CA GLN A 143 1.74 6.25 10.28
C GLN A 143 1.15 7.34 9.38
N ARG A 144 0.47 8.34 9.95
CA ARG A 144 0.01 9.53 9.20
C ARG A 144 1.19 10.28 8.56
N ALA A 145 2.33 10.41 9.25
CA ALA A 145 3.51 11.04 8.68
C ALA A 145 4.10 10.23 7.49
N PHE A 146 4.06 8.89 7.54
CA PHE A 146 4.46 8.04 6.42
C PHE A 146 3.54 8.21 5.21
N LEU A 147 2.23 8.27 5.45
CA LEU A 147 1.25 8.58 4.41
C LEU A 147 1.44 10.01 3.86
N ALA A 148 1.71 10.99 4.74
CA ALA A 148 1.98 12.37 4.33
C ALA A 148 3.14 12.46 3.33
N ARG A 149 4.24 11.79 3.60
CA ARG A 149 5.38 11.73 2.67
C ARG A 149 4.99 11.13 1.32
N ALA A 150 4.21 10.03 1.33
CA ALA A 150 3.75 9.38 0.10
C ALA A 150 2.79 10.29 -0.70
N LEU A 151 1.88 10.99 -0.02
CA LEU A 151 0.96 11.94 -0.66
C LEU A 151 1.66 13.20 -1.18
N ALA A 152 2.67 13.72 -0.43
CA ALA A 152 3.48 14.85 -0.88
C ALA A 152 4.24 14.54 -2.19
N GLN A 153 4.47 13.27 -2.49
CA GLN A 153 5.05 12.83 -3.76
C GLN A 153 4.13 13.12 -4.96
N GLY A 154 2.82 13.33 -4.74
CA GLY A 154 1.86 13.70 -5.79
C GLY A 154 1.60 12.60 -6.83
N ALA A 155 1.91 11.35 -6.50
CA ALA A 155 1.63 10.20 -7.33
C ALA A 155 0.14 9.83 -7.30
N ARG A 156 -0.42 9.41 -8.43
CA ARG A 156 -1.82 8.92 -8.50
C ARG A 156 -1.98 7.47 -8.03
N THR A 157 -0.89 6.73 -7.94
CA THR A 157 -0.90 5.34 -7.46
C THR A 157 -0.23 5.25 -6.11
N LEU A 158 -0.90 4.66 -5.14
CA LEU A 158 -0.42 4.46 -3.78
C LEU A 158 -0.28 2.96 -3.51
N LEU A 159 0.93 2.53 -3.15
CA LEU A 159 1.23 1.17 -2.72
C LEU A 159 1.37 1.15 -1.20
N LEU A 160 0.55 0.36 -0.52
CA LEU A 160 0.52 0.27 0.94
C LEU A 160 0.88 -1.15 1.39
N ASP A 161 2.05 -1.33 1.96
CA ASP A 161 2.49 -2.64 2.46
C ASP A 161 2.18 -2.74 3.96
N GLU A 162 1.05 -3.40 4.30
CA GLU A 162 0.56 -3.61 5.66
C GLU A 162 0.50 -2.30 6.49
N PRO A 163 -0.23 -1.28 6.04
CA PRO A 163 -0.16 0.06 6.59
C PRO A 163 -0.63 0.17 8.04
N THR A 164 -1.28 -0.86 8.58
CA THR A 164 -1.91 -0.84 9.91
C THR A 164 -1.36 -1.89 10.87
N SER A 165 -0.38 -2.71 10.46
CA SER A 165 0.07 -3.89 11.21
C SER A 165 0.66 -3.60 12.61
N ALA A 166 1.08 -2.37 12.89
CA ALA A 166 1.66 -1.95 14.16
C ALA A 166 0.73 -1.04 14.99
N LEU A 167 -0.55 -0.92 14.60
CA LEU A 167 -1.52 -0.02 15.21
C LEU A 167 -2.57 -0.81 16.00
N ASP A 168 -3.12 -0.20 17.04
CA ASP A 168 -4.34 -0.68 17.68
C ASP A 168 -5.57 -0.46 16.78
N ILE A 169 -6.70 -1.09 17.14
CA ILE A 169 -7.93 -1.11 16.32
C ILE A 169 -8.41 0.31 15.97
N GLY A 170 -8.40 1.23 16.93
CA GLY A 170 -8.88 2.61 16.70
C GLY A 170 -8.02 3.34 15.67
N HIS A 171 -6.70 3.30 15.85
CA HIS A 171 -5.77 3.93 14.91
C HIS A 171 -5.73 3.23 13.54
N GLN A 172 -5.99 1.90 13.48
CA GLN A 172 -6.15 1.18 12.20
C GLN A 172 -7.31 1.76 11.40
N GLN A 173 -8.47 1.88 12.03
CA GLN A 173 -9.67 2.44 11.42
C GLN A 173 -9.43 3.86 10.92
N GLU A 174 -8.90 4.75 11.78
CA GLU A 174 -8.58 6.14 11.40
C GLU A 174 -7.71 6.23 10.15
N VAL A 175 -6.65 5.39 10.07
CA VAL A 175 -5.73 5.37 8.92
C VAL A 175 -6.42 4.89 7.65
N LEU A 176 -7.24 3.84 7.72
CA LEU A 176 -7.92 3.29 6.55
C LEU A 176 -9.03 4.20 6.05
N GLU A 177 -9.83 4.79 6.94
CA GLU A 177 -10.82 5.81 6.60
C GLU A 177 -10.17 7.04 5.94
N LEU A 178 -9.03 7.47 6.47
CA LEU A 178 -8.24 8.55 5.88
C LEU A 178 -7.78 8.21 4.45
N VAL A 179 -7.23 7.01 4.24
CA VAL A 179 -6.81 6.55 2.91
C VAL A 179 -8.01 6.49 1.95
N ASP A 180 -9.15 5.94 2.37
CA ASP A 180 -10.36 5.83 1.54
C ASP A 180 -10.93 7.21 1.19
N ARG A 181 -11.00 8.13 2.16
CA ARG A 181 -11.41 9.51 1.92
C ARG A 181 -10.51 10.18 0.88
N LEU A 182 -9.18 10.13 1.07
CA LEU A 182 -8.22 10.73 0.15
C LEU A 182 -8.25 10.08 -1.23
N ARG A 183 -8.47 8.76 -1.29
CA ARG A 183 -8.67 8.02 -2.55
C ARG A 183 -9.84 8.61 -3.33
N ARG A 184 -10.98 8.77 -2.69
CA ARG A 184 -12.20 9.31 -3.33
C ARG A 184 -12.04 10.77 -3.73
N GLU A 185 -11.50 11.60 -2.85
CA GLU A 185 -11.32 13.04 -3.09
C GLU A 185 -10.30 13.34 -4.20
N ARG A 186 -9.21 12.58 -4.25
CA ARG A 186 -8.07 12.83 -5.15
C ARG A 186 -8.00 11.86 -6.34
N GLY A 187 -8.92 10.90 -6.44
CA GLY A 187 -8.92 9.88 -7.48
C GLY A 187 -7.70 8.96 -7.43
N LEU A 188 -7.22 8.60 -6.23
CA LEU A 188 -6.04 7.74 -6.08
C LEU A 188 -6.38 6.29 -6.39
N THR A 189 -5.46 5.61 -7.09
CA THR A 189 -5.48 4.16 -7.26
C THR A 189 -4.67 3.53 -6.12
N VAL A 190 -5.24 2.58 -5.39
CA VAL A 190 -4.60 1.97 -4.22
C VAL A 190 -4.38 0.47 -4.46
N LEU A 191 -3.14 0.02 -4.30
CA LEU A 191 -2.81 -1.39 -4.18
C LEU A 191 -2.20 -1.62 -2.80
N ALA A 192 -2.91 -2.38 -1.95
CA ALA A 192 -2.49 -2.62 -0.58
C ALA A 192 -2.21 -4.10 -0.31
N THR A 193 -1.47 -4.39 0.75
CA THR A 193 -1.45 -5.70 1.41
C THR A 193 -2.03 -5.55 2.80
N MET A 194 -2.78 -6.54 3.25
CA MET A 194 -3.33 -6.58 4.60
C MET A 194 -3.26 -7.99 5.18
N HIS A 195 -3.20 -8.07 6.52
CA HIS A 195 -3.27 -9.33 7.27
C HIS A 195 -4.68 -9.62 7.79
N ASP A 196 -5.38 -8.58 8.25
CA ASP A 196 -6.75 -8.72 8.71
C ASP A 196 -7.69 -8.85 7.51
N LEU A 197 -8.34 -10.00 7.41
CA LEU A 197 -9.17 -10.36 6.26
C LEU A 197 -10.50 -9.60 6.27
N SER A 198 -11.09 -9.39 7.45
CA SER A 198 -12.34 -8.66 7.60
C SER A 198 -12.14 -7.19 7.19
N THR A 199 -11.12 -6.56 7.74
CA THR A 199 -10.75 -5.18 7.39
C THR A 199 -10.39 -5.06 5.91
N ALA A 200 -9.67 -6.03 5.33
CA ALA A 200 -9.38 -6.03 3.89
C ALA A 200 -10.66 -6.08 3.04
N GLY A 201 -11.65 -6.87 3.48
CA GLY A 201 -12.94 -7.00 2.81
C GLY A 201 -13.85 -5.77 2.95
N GLU A 202 -13.68 -4.99 4.02
CA GLU A 202 -14.44 -3.78 4.30
C GLU A 202 -14.01 -2.59 3.41
N TYR A 203 -12.69 -2.39 3.25
CA TYR A 203 -12.17 -1.20 2.57
C TYR A 203 -11.85 -1.41 1.08
N ALA A 204 -11.48 -2.63 0.66
CA ALA A 204 -11.11 -2.88 -0.73
C ALA A 204 -12.34 -3.06 -1.65
N ASP A 205 -12.29 -2.44 -2.83
CA ASP A 205 -13.27 -2.71 -3.88
C ASP A 205 -13.13 -4.16 -4.38
N ARG A 206 -11.89 -4.70 -4.37
CA ARG A 206 -11.58 -6.06 -4.80
C ARG A 206 -10.41 -6.65 -4.03
N LEU A 207 -10.50 -7.95 -3.76
CA LEU A 207 -9.45 -8.74 -3.13
C LEU A 207 -8.74 -9.62 -4.16
N VAL A 208 -7.45 -9.85 -3.90
CA VAL A 208 -6.62 -10.83 -4.62
C VAL A 208 -5.97 -11.75 -3.59
N LEU A 209 -6.35 -13.02 -3.60
CA LEU A 209 -5.77 -14.03 -2.72
C LEU A 209 -4.52 -14.61 -3.37
N LEU A 210 -3.38 -14.40 -2.71
CA LEU A 210 -2.08 -14.90 -3.12
C LEU A 210 -1.68 -16.09 -2.23
N ALA A 211 -1.36 -17.22 -2.82
CA ALA A 211 -0.83 -18.39 -2.13
C ALA A 211 0.26 -19.06 -2.95
N GLY A 212 1.36 -19.45 -2.31
CA GLY A 212 2.50 -20.08 -2.98
C GLY A 212 3.08 -19.27 -4.15
N GLY A 213 3.04 -17.94 -4.06
CA GLY A 213 3.53 -17.03 -5.10
C GLY A 213 2.60 -16.86 -6.31
N ARG A 214 1.37 -17.37 -6.26
CA ARG A 214 0.39 -17.34 -7.36
C ARG A 214 -0.94 -16.76 -6.90
N VAL A 215 -1.66 -16.11 -7.80
CA VAL A 215 -3.06 -15.73 -7.56
C VAL A 215 -3.92 -16.98 -7.63
N VAL A 216 -4.63 -17.28 -6.54
CA VAL A 216 -5.53 -18.45 -6.44
C VAL A 216 -7.00 -18.05 -6.48
N ALA A 217 -7.33 -16.81 -6.11
CA ALA A 217 -8.67 -16.24 -6.25
C ALA A 217 -8.59 -14.72 -6.35
N HIS A 218 -9.53 -14.10 -7.03
CA HIS A 218 -9.71 -12.65 -7.06
C HIS A 218 -11.20 -12.32 -7.28
N GLY A 219 -11.64 -11.20 -6.76
CA GLY A 219 -13.05 -10.77 -6.86
C GLY A 219 -13.45 -9.87 -5.70
N THR A 220 -14.74 -9.71 -5.49
CA THR A 220 -15.28 -9.02 -4.32
C THR A 220 -14.91 -9.75 -3.02
N ALA A 221 -15.05 -9.09 -1.89
CA ALA A 221 -14.80 -9.71 -0.60
C ALA A 221 -15.64 -11.00 -0.41
N ARG A 222 -16.91 -11.02 -0.85
CA ARG A 222 -17.79 -12.19 -0.75
C ARG A 222 -17.34 -13.37 -1.62
N GLU A 223 -16.73 -13.11 -2.76
CA GLU A 223 -16.23 -14.16 -3.66
C GLU A 223 -14.91 -14.76 -3.17
N VAL A 224 -14.09 -13.99 -2.48
CA VAL A 224 -12.72 -14.40 -2.07
C VAL A 224 -12.68 -14.88 -0.62
N LEU A 225 -13.43 -14.24 0.30
CA LEU A 225 -13.47 -14.63 1.71
C LEU A 225 -14.50 -15.73 1.95
N THR A 226 -14.24 -16.93 1.41
CA THR A 226 -15.06 -18.12 1.64
C THR A 226 -14.37 -19.09 2.61
N GLU A 227 -15.16 -19.85 3.37
CA GLU A 227 -14.63 -20.82 4.34
C GLU A 227 -13.68 -21.83 3.67
N ASP A 228 -14.05 -22.29 2.45
CA ASP A 228 -13.27 -23.27 1.69
C ASP A 228 -11.91 -22.72 1.23
N LEU A 229 -11.88 -21.54 0.60
CA LEU A 229 -10.62 -20.90 0.17
C LEU A 229 -9.71 -20.59 1.37
N LEU A 230 -10.31 -20.12 2.47
CA LEU A 230 -9.53 -19.80 3.67
C LEU A 230 -9.02 -21.06 4.36
N ALA A 231 -9.82 -22.14 4.41
CA ALA A 231 -9.36 -23.43 4.96
C ALA A 231 -8.22 -24.02 4.12
N GLU A 232 -8.33 -24.00 2.80
CA GLU A 232 -7.33 -24.54 1.88
C GLU A 232 -6.00 -23.78 1.96
N HIS A 233 -6.06 -22.45 1.86
CA HIS A 233 -4.85 -21.65 1.66
C HIS A 233 -4.24 -21.12 2.96
N TYR A 234 -5.04 -20.80 3.99
CA TYR A 234 -4.54 -20.39 5.30
C TYR A 234 -4.40 -21.56 6.30
N ARG A 235 -4.94 -22.75 5.96
CA ARG A 235 -4.92 -23.96 6.82
C ARG A 235 -5.55 -23.71 8.19
N VAL A 236 -6.62 -22.93 8.23
CA VAL A 236 -7.36 -22.56 9.44
C VAL A 236 -8.82 -22.99 9.33
N ARG A 237 -9.49 -23.17 10.46
CA ARG A 237 -10.95 -23.28 10.51
C ARG A 237 -11.51 -21.90 10.83
N VAL A 238 -12.34 -21.40 9.96
CA VAL A 238 -13.02 -20.11 10.13
C VAL A 238 -14.51 -20.27 9.84
N LYS A 239 -15.30 -19.35 10.36
CA LYS A 239 -16.64 -19.05 9.88
C LYS A 239 -16.60 -17.69 9.21
N VAL A 240 -17.30 -17.59 8.10
CA VAL A 240 -17.53 -16.32 7.40
C VAL A 240 -18.98 -15.92 7.65
N VAL A 241 -19.18 -14.79 8.31
CA VAL A 241 -20.49 -14.25 8.64
C VAL A 241 -20.70 -12.91 7.96
N ASP A 242 -21.94 -12.61 7.58
CA ASP A 242 -22.27 -11.32 6.99
C ASP A 242 -22.20 -10.21 8.06
N GLY A 243 -21.37 -9.21 7.81
CA GLY A 243 -21.33 -7.96 8.56
C GLY A 243 -21.98 -6.81 7.77
N GLU A 244 -22.14 -5.66 8.41
CA GLU A 244 -22.77 -4.47 7.78
C GLU A 244 -21.94 -3.94 6.59
N GLN A 245 -20.62 -3.97 6.69
CA GLN A 245 -19.71 -3.43 5.67
C GLN A 245 -19.07 -4.52 4.78
N GLY A 246 -19.35 -5.79 5.04
CA GLY A 246 -18.77 -6.91 4.29
C GLY A 246 -18.65 -8.17 5.13
N PRO A 247 -18.08 -9.25 4.58
CA PRO A 247 -17.92 -10.51 5.28
C PRO A 247 -16.89 -10.39 6.42
N LEU A 248 -17.25 -10.92 7.59
CA LEU A 248 -16.38 -11.03 8.75
C LEU A 248 -15.82 -12.45 8.87
N VAL A 249 -14.52 -12.56 9.00
CA VAL A 249 -13.82 -13.85 9.15
C VAL A 249 -13.56 -14.13 10.63
N VAL A 250 -14.26 -15.11 11.17
CA VAL A 250 -14.20 -15.46 12.60
C VAL A 250 -13.45 -16.79 12.76
N PRO A 251 -12.29 -16.82 13.45
CA PRO A 251 -11.58 -18.05 13.74
C PRO A 251 -12.42 -18.99 14.63
N VAL A 252 -12.44 -20.28 14.28
CA VAL A 252 -13.13 -21.32 15.05
C VAL A 252 -12.10 -22.20 15.75
N ARG A 253 -12.29 -22.43 17.06
CA ARG A 253 -11.43 -23.36 17.81
C ARG A 253 -11.51 -24.78 17.23
N ARG A 254 -10.36 -25.47 17.21
CA ARG A 254 -10.26 -26.89 16.87
C ARG A 254 -10.81 -27.76 18.02
#